data_f9b2a7111b1d84b17420e3f52c795575
#
_entry.id   f9b2a7111b1d84b17420e3f52c795575
#
_cell.length_a   1.000
_cell.length_b   1.000
_cell.length_c   1.000
_cell.angle_alpha   90.00
_cell.angle_beta   90.00
_cell.angle_gamma   90.00
#
_symmetry.space_group_name_H-M   'P 1'
#
loop_
_entity.id
_entity.type
_entity.pdbx_description
1 polymer ?
#
loop_
_entity_poly.entity_id
_entity_poly.type
_entity_poly.pdbx_seq_one_letter_code
_entity_poly.pdbx_strand_id
1 'polypeptide(L)'
;YLFFPGLFTPEEANLLKAEADNVYALQREEVWRETSGVARTAFAAHTYNEGFRRLGAHPRLIEPVSDLLEGDVYMHQFKVNAKAAFDGDVWQWHQDYGTWKRDDEMPEPRAMNIAVFLDDVTAANGPLLFIPGSHKIGVIDAGHDLSTTSYPLWTLDRDKVSELAERGGCVAPTGPAGSMLMFSSLLVHASPANISPFDRTIVYLSLCHVDNHIRAFNRKEWIAHRDFTPIMPLPDNCLDELVAARQAAE
;
A
#
# COMPACT_ATOMS: atom_id res chain seq x y z
N TYR A 1 -6.68 11.68 -5.26
CA TYR A 1 -7.07 10.42 -4.61
C TYR A 1 -8.58 10.24 -4.58
N LEU A 2 -9.02 8.99 -4.46
CA LEU A 2 -10.43 8.61 -4.24
C LEU A 2 -10.51 7.85 -2.92
N PHE A 3 -11.64 7.97 -2.22
CA PHE A 3 -11.89 7.24 -0.98
C PHE A 3 -13.26 6.55 -1.05
N PHE A 4 -13.27 5.26 -0.75
CA PHE A 4 -14.46 4.40 -0.78
C PHE A 4 -14.63 3.78 0.61
N PRO A 5 -15.46 4.39 1.50
CA PRO A 5 -15.68 3.85 2.83
C PRO A 5 -16.49 2.54 2.76
N GLY A 6 -16.01 1.51 3.48
CA GLY A 6 -16.71 0.23 3.58
C GLY A 6 -16.90 -0.49 2.23
N LEU A 7 -15.91 -0.43 1.34
CA LEU A 7 -15.94 -1.15 0.05
C LEU A 7 -15.97 -2.66 0.24
N PHE A 8 -15.28 -3.15 1.26
CA PHE A 8 -15.30 -4.53 1.71
C PHE A 8 -16.17 -4.65 2.96
N THR A 9 -16.84 -5.78 3.11
CA THR A 9 -17.67 -6.05 4.29
C THR A 9 -16.82 -6.21 5.55
N PRO A 10 -17.39 -6.06 6.76
CA PRO A 10 -16.67 -6.35 7.99
C PRO A 10 -16.11 -7.79 8.03
N GLU A 11 -16.82 -8.76 7.48
CA GLU A 11 -16.41 -10.17 7.42
C GLU A 11 -15.19 -10.35 6.50
N GLU A 12 -15.19 -9.72 5.31
CA GLU A 12 -14.05 -9.72 4.40
C GLU A 12 -12.83 -9.03 5.06
N ALA A 13 -13.03 -7.88 5.71
CA ALA A 13 -11.97 -7.16 6.41
C ALA A 13 -11.38 -7.98 7.57
N ASN A 14 -12.23 -8.61 8.40
CA ASN A 14 -11.82 -9.47 9.51
C ASN A 14 -11.06 -10.72 9.03
N LEU A 15 -11.50 -11.34 7.93
CA LEU A 15 -10.76 -12.43 7.29
C LEU A 15 -9.34 -11.97 6.92
N LEU A 16 -9.23 -10.86 6.17
CA LEU A 16 -7.95 -10.35 5.70
C LEU A 16 -7.05 -9.88 6.85
N LYS A 17 -7.63 -9.34 7.94
CA LYS A 17 -6.88 -9.00 9.15
C LYS A 17 -6.26 -10.23 9.80
N ALA A 18 -7.02 -11.31 9.95
CA ALA A 18 -6.49 -12.55 10.49
C ALA A 18 -5.40 -13.16 9.59
N GLU A 19 -5.57 -13.05 8.26
CA GLU A 19 -4.52 -13.48 7.32
C GLU A 19 -3.26 -12.60 7.44
N ALA A 20 -3.40 -11.30 7.74
CA ALA A 20 -2.25 -10.43 8.02
C ALA A 20 -1.49 -10.90 9.27
N ASP A 21 -2.19 -11.24 10.35
CA ASP A 21 -1.59 -11.74 11.58
C ASP A 21 -0.85 -13.07 11.35
N ASN A 22 -1.43 -13.98 10.55
CA ASN A 22 -0.79 -15.23 10.13
C ASN A 22 0.50 -14.95 9.34
N VAL A 23 0.46 -14.01 8.39
CA VAL A 23 1.63 -13.61 7.58
C VAL A 23 2.72 -13.00 8.43
N TYR A 24 2.38 -12.12 9.39
CA TYR A 24 3.37 -11.49 10.27
C TYR A 24 4.06 -12.49 11.22
N ALA A 25 3.42 -13.61 11.54
CA ALA A 25 4.01 -14.67 12.35
C ALA A 25 5.08 -15.48 11.61
N LEU A 26 5.12 -15.40 10.28
CA LEU A 26 6.09 -16.15 9.48
C LEU A 26 7.52 -15.61 9.65
N GLN A 27 8.48 -16.53 9.67
CA GLN A 27 9.91 -16.23 9.66
C GLN A 27 10.42 -16.25 8.22
N ARG A 28 10.14 -15.15 7.49
CA ARG A 28 10.50 -14.98 6.08
C ARG A 28 11.25 -13.67 5.87
N GLU A 29 12.12 -13.62 4.86
CA GLU A 29 12.86 -12.38 4.51
C GLU A 29 11.94 -11.26 3.98
N GLU A 30 10.75 -11.62 3.49
CA GLU A 30 9.73 -10.68 3.04
C GLU A 30 9.00 -9.98 4.19
N VAL A 31 9.12 -10.50 5.41
CA VAL A 31 8.50 -9.89 6.60
C VAL A 31 9.52 -9.04 7.34
N TRP A 32 9.45 -7.74 7.11
CA TRP A 32 10.33 -6.76 7.76
C TRP A 32 9.74 -6.30 9.08
N ARG A 33 10.64 -6.04 10.02
CA ARG A 33 10.27 -5.71 11.40
C ARG A 33 10.85 -4.37 11.82
N GLU A 34 10.17 -3.71 12.74
CA GLU A 34 10.71 -2.57 13.46
C GLU A 34 11.87 -2.99 14.35
N THR A 35 12.62 -2.02 14.88
CA THR A 35 13.73 -2.28 15.82
C THR A 35 13.26 -3.02 17.08
N SER A 36 12.02 -2.82 17.49
CA SER A 36 11.36 -3.54 18.60
C SER A 36 11.07 -5.02 18.31
N GLY A 37 11.10 -5.43 17.04
CA GLY A 37 10.79 -6.79 16.61
C GLY A 37 9.34 -6.98 16.12
N VAL A 38 8.46 -5.98 16.29
CA VAL A 38 7.08 -6.06 15.74
C VAL A 38 7.12 -5.96 14.21
N ALA A 39 6.12 -6.51 13.55
CA ALA A 39 6.02 -6.44 12.09
C ALA A 39 5.84 -4.98 11.64
N ARG A 40 6.60 -4.56 10.62
CA ARG A 40 6.44 -3.28 9.91
C ARG A 40 5.73 -3.46 8.59
N THR A 41 6.20 -4.40 7.79
CA THR A 41 5.63 -4.68 6.48
C THR A 41 5.91 -6.11 6.04
N ALA A 42 4.94 -6.76 5.44
CA ALA A 42 5.12 -8.02 4.73
C ALA A 42 4.93 -7.78 3.24
N PHE A 43 5.96 -8.11 2.45
CA PHE A 43 5.93 -8.00 1.01
C PHE A 43 5.40 -9.26 0.36
N ALA A 44 4.88 -9.12 -0.86
CA ALA A 44 4.48 -10.21 -1.75
C ALA A 44 3.53 -11.24 -1.13
N ALA A 45 2.77 -10.87 -0.09
CA ALA A 45 1.90 -11.81 0.62
C ALA A 45 0.88 -12.50 -0.31
N HIS A 46 0.49 -11.87 -1.41
CA HIS A 46 -0.38 -12.47 -2.42
C HIS A 46 0.22 -13.69 -3.14
N THR A 47 1.53 -13.91 -3.04
CA THR A 47 2.20 -15.07 -3.67
C THR A 47 2.23 -16.31 -2.77
N TYR A 48 2.03 -16.14 -1.46
CA TYR A 48 2.13 -17.24 -0.48
C TYR A 48 0.99 -17.29 0.56
N ASN A 49 -0.03 -16.44 0.42
CA ASN A 49 -1.23 -16.46 1.25
C ASN A 49 -2.48 -16.36 0.37
N GLU A 50 -3.44 -17.25 0.58
CA GLU A 50 -4.62 -17.41 -0.28
C GLU A 50 -5.57 -16.20 -0.18
N GLY A 51 -5.80 -15.65 1.03
CA GLY A 51 -6.63 -14.45 1.20
C GLY A 51 -6.08 -13.27 0.42
N PHE A 52 -4.78 -13.04 0.52
CA PHE A 52 -4.12 -11.95 -0.21
C PHE A 52 -3.96 -12.23 -1.71
N ARG A 53 -3.86 -13.50 -2.11
CA ARG A 53 -3.89 -13.87 -3.54
C ARG A 53 -5.22 -13.49 -4.17
N ARG A 54 -6.34 -13.80 -3.48
CA ARG A 54 -7.68 -13.42 -3.95
C ARG A 54 -7.88 -11.90 -3.91
N LEU A 55 -7.45 -11.22 -2.85
CA LEU A 55 -7.49 -9.75 -2.78
C LEU A 55 -6.68 -9.10 -3.91
N GLY A 56 -5.50 -9.64 -4.23
CA GLY A 56 -4.62 -9.15 -5.29
C GLY A 56 -5.21 -9.21 -6.70
N ALA A 57 -6.28 -10.00 -6.90
CA ALA A 57 -7.02 -10.11 -8.15
C ALA A 57 -8.51 -9.75 -7.99
N HIS A 58 -8.88 -9.05 -6.91
CA HIS A 58 -10.27 -8.70 -6.66
C HIS A 58 -10.77 -7.65 -7.66
N PRO A 59 -11.95 -7.86 -8.32
CA PRO A 59 -12.45 -6.94 -9.36
C PRO A 59 -12.67 -5.52 -8.84
N ARG A 60 -13.12 -5.33 -7.60
CA ARG A 60 -13.30 -3.99 -6.98
C ARG A 60 -11.99 -3.18 -6.92
N LEU A 61 -10.82 -3.82 -7.06
CA LEU A 61 -9.51 -3.17 -7.03
C LEU A 61 -8.90 -3.07 -8.43
N ILE A 62 -9.00 -4.14 -9.22
CA ILE A 62 -8.32 -4.25 -10.52
C ILE A 62 -9.03 -3.46 -11.61
N GLU A 63 -10.35 -3.65 -11.77
CA GLU A 63 -11.12 -3.05 -12.85
C GLU A 63 -11.05 -1.51 -12.85
N PRO A 64 -11.27 -0.80 -11.71
CA PRO A 64 -11.19 0.66 -11.70
C PRO A 64 -9.80 1.21 -12.03
N VAL A 65 -8.72 0.48 -11.69
CA VAL A 65 -7.37 0.89 -12.04
C VAL A 65 -7.09 0.65 -13.52
N SER A 66 -7.56 -0.48 -14.08
CA SER A 66 -7.46 -0.75 -15.52
C SER A 66 -8.18 0.31 -16.35
N ASP A 67 -9.37 0.75 -15.90
CA ASP A 67 -10.11 1.83 -16.54
C ASP A 67 -9.36 3.17 -16.48
N LEU A 68 -8.79 3.51 -15.31
CA LEU A 68 -8.03 4.76 -15.13
C LEU A 68 -6.71 4.80 -15.89
N LEU A 69 -6.06 3.65 -16.07
CA LEU A 69 -4.81 3.53 -16.81
C LEU A 69 -5.01 3.19 -18.30
N GLU A 70 -6.27 3.02 -18.72
CA GLU A 70 -6.69 2.71 -20.10
C GLU A 70 -6.04 1.43 -20.64
N GLY A 71 -5.99 0.37 -19.80
CA GLY A 71 -5.46 -0.93 -20.21
C GLY A 71 -5.19 -1.89 -19.07
N ASP A 72 -4.64 -3.05 -19.42
CA ASP A 72 -4.32 -4.10 -18.47
C ASP A 72 -3.23 -3.69 -17.48
N VAL A 73 -3.31 -4.22 -16.27
CA VAL A 73 -2.37 -3.92 -15.19
C VAL A 73 -1.69 -5.18 -14.66
N TYR A 74 -0.46 -5.00 -14.17
CA TYR A 74 0.26 -6.01 -13.40
C TYR A 74 0.52 -5.51 -11.98
N MET A 75 0.83 -6.44 -11.05
CA MET A 75 1.22 -6.13 -9.68
C MET A 75 2.69 -5.71 -9.63
N HIS A 76 2.96 -4.41 -9.47
CA HIS A 76 4.33 -3.94 -9.27
C HIS A 76 4.82 -4.17 -7.84
N GLN A 77 3.97 -3.87 -6.84
CA GLN A 77 4.24 -4.15 -5.43
C GLN A 77 2.98 -4.61 -4.70
N PHE A 78 3.15 -5.51 -3.75
CA PHE A 78 2.13 -5.89 -2.80
C PHE A 78 2.72 -5.84 -1.39
N LYS A 79 2.13 -5.05 -0.50
CA LYS A 79 2.61 -4.84 0.87
C LYS A 79 1.45 -4.94 1.86
N VAL A 80 1.66 -5.62 2.97
CA VAL A 80 0.79 -5.55 4.13
C VAL A 80 1.55 -4.77 5.21
N ASN A 81 1.14 -3.52 5.45
CA ASN A 81 1.85 -2.62 6.36
C ASN A 81 1.14 -2.54 7.70
N ALA A 82 1.85 -2.95 8.75
CA ALA A 82 1.42 -2.78 10.12
C ALA A 82 1.92 -1.45 10.69
N LYS A 83 1.10 -0.83 11.50
CA LYS A 83 1.49 0.14 12.52
C LYS A 83 0.97 -0.35 13.85
N ALA A 84 1.81 -1.14 14.53
CA ALA A 84 1.47 -1.68 15.84
C ALA A 84 1.19 -0.55 16.85
N ALA A 85 0.28 -0.81 17.77
CA ALA A 85 -0.05 0.10 18.87
C ALA A 85 1.23 0.51 19.63
N PHE A 86 1.43 1.80 19.85
CA PHE A 86 2.58 2.43 20.50
C PHE A 86 3.95 2.25 19.84
N ASP A 87 4.06 1.50 18.71
CA ASP A 87 5.34 1.06 18.18
C ASP A 87 5.49 1.26 16.65
N GLY A 88 4.42 1.52 15.93
CA GLY A 88 4.46 1.72 14.48
C GLY A 88 5.20 3.00 14.08
N ASP A 89 6.35 2.87 13.38
CA ASP A 89 7.21 3.99 13.01
C ASP A 89 6.67 4.80 11.81
N VAL A 90 7.26 5.98 11.59
CA VAL A 90 6.89 6.92 10.54
C VAL A 90 7.17 6.37 9.13
N TRP A 91 6.35 6.77 8.17
CA TRP A 91 6.67 6.77 6.74
C TRP A 91 6.81 8.23 6.32
N GLN A 92 8.01 8.66 5.97
CA GLN A 92 8.32 10.05 5.64
C GLN A 92 7.68 10.49 4.33
N TRP A 93 7.61 11.80 4.09
CA TRP A 93 7.06 12.38 2.87
C TRP A 93 7.81 11.93 1.63
N HIS A 94 7.09 11.30 0.69
CA HIS A 94 7.65 10.72 -0.54
C HIS A 94 6.63 10.66 -1.67
N GLN A 95 7.12 10.27 -2.84
CA GLN A 95 6.35 9.82 -3.99
C GLN A 95 6.81 8.41 -4.34
N ASP A 96 5.87 7.46 -4.46
CA ASP A 96 6.23 6.07 -4.80
C ASP A 96 6.88 5.99 -6.18
N TYR A 97 6.31 6.64 -7.19
CA TYR A 97 6.91 6.67 -8.52
C TYR A 97 8.33 7.27 -8.53
N GLY A 98 8.62 8.21 -7.64
CA GLY A 98 9.97 8.75 -7.49
C GLY A 98 10.99 7.67 -7.15
N THR A 99 10.64 6.72 -6.28
CA THR A 99 11.43 5.53 -5.98
C THR A 99 11.51 4.58 -7.18
N TRP A 100 10.37 4.23 -7.77
CA TRP A 100 10.32 3.27 -8.87
C TRP A 100 11.07 3.74 -10.12
N LYS A 101 11.03 5.04 -10.39
CA LYS A 101 11.81 5.64 -11.47
C LYS A 101 13.32 5.55 -11.24
N ARG A 102 13.77 5.76 -9.99
CA ARG A 102 15.21 5.79 -9.65
C ARG A 102 15.79 4.39 -9.50
N ASP A 103 15.08 3.51 -8.79
CA ASP A 103 15.59 2.20 -8.40
C ASP A 103 15.25 1.09 -9.40
N ASP A 104 14.09 1.18 -10.06
CA ASP A 104 13.57 0.15 -10.96
C ASP A 104 13.55 0.58 -12.44
N GLU A 105 13.93 1.82 -12.73
CA GLU A 105 13.84 2.40 -14.09
C GLU A 105 12.44 2.26 -14.71
N MET A 106 11.39 2.50 -13.90
CA MET A 106 10.01 2.55 -14.40
C MET A 106 9.85 3.75 -15.35
N PRO A 107 9.42 3.52 -16.62
CA PRO A 107 9.45 4.59 -17.64
C PRO A 107 8.54 5.78 -17.35
N GLU A 108 7.29 5.51 -16.96
CA GLU A 108 6.23 6.50 -16.84
C GLU A 108 5.47 6.37 -15.51
N PRO A 109 4.81 7.44 -15.01
CA PRO A 109 4.00 7.37 -13.81
C PRO A 109 2.61 6.73 -14.04
N ARG A 110 2.51 5.78 -14.98
CA ARG A 110 1.28 5.03 -15.29
C ARG A 110 1.08 3.89 -14.29
N ALA A 111 0.92 4.29 -13.01
CA ALA A 111 0.71 3.38 -11.89
C ALA A 111 -0.17 4.03 -10.83
N MET A 112 -1.00 3.21 -10.20
CA MET A 112 -1.90 3.60 -9.11
C MET A 112 -1.63 2.77 -7.87
N ASN A 113 -1.76 3.41 -6.72
CA ASN A 113 -1.76 2.74 -5.43
C ASN A 113 -3.18 2.54 -4.92
N ILE A 114 -3.43 1.37 -4.38
CA ILE A 114 -4.62 1.03 -3.61
C ILE A 114 -4.18 0.78 -2.18
N ALA A 115 -4.96 1.27 -1.21
CA ALA A 115 -4.76 1.02 0.20
C ALA A 115 -6.08 0.53 0.81
N VAL A 116 -6.14 -0.76 1.16
CA VAL A 116 -7.30 -1.40 1.81
C VAL A 116 -7.08 -1.43 3.32
N PHE A 117 -8.01 -0.86 4.09
CA PHE A 117 -7.94 -0.80 5.54
C PHE A 117 -8.41 -2.12 6.16
N LEU A 118 -7.57 -2.76 6.96
CA LEU A 118 -7.94 -3.96 7.70
C LEU A 118 -8.29 -3.68 9.16
N ASP A 119 -7.91 -2.52 9.66
CA ASP A 119 -8.34 -1.94 10.94
C ASP A 119 -9.02 -0.59 10.69
N ASP A 120 -9.77 -0.09 11.65
CA ASP A 120 -10.27 1.27 11.61
C ASP A 120 -9.09 2.25 11.55
N VAL A 121 -9.07 3.11 10.56
CA VAL A 121 -8.08 4.18 10.44
C VAL A 121 -8.65 5.46 11.03
N THR A 122 -7.98 5.96 12.04
CA THR A 122 -8.35 7.19 12.78
C THR A 122 -7.25 8.24 12.68
N ALA A 123 -7.52 9.44 13.14
CA ALA A 123 -6.51 10.49 13.22
C ALA A 123 -5.34 10.16 14.18
N ALA A 124 -5.53 9.19 15.10
CA ALA A 124 -4.59 8.87 16.17
C ALA A 124 -3.65 7.70 15.87
N ASN A 125 -4.03 6.76 14.98
CA ASN A 125 -3.27 5.52 14.76
C ASN A 125 -2.39 5.52 13.50
N GLY A 126 -1.88 6.69 13.12
CA GLY A 126 -0.95 6.82 12.01
C GLY A 126 -1.60 6.73 10.63
N PRO A 127 -2.61 7.56 10.30
CA PRO A 127 -3.26 7.55 8.99
C PRO A 127 -2.30 7.95 7.87
N LEU A 128 -2.67 7.66 6.63
CA LEU A 128 -2.03 8.28 5.47
C LEU A 128 -2.31 9.78 5.47
N LEU A 129 -1.27 10.56 5.21
CA LEU A 129 -1.34 12.00 4.96
C LEU A 129 -1.10 12.24 3.47
N PHE A 130 -1.97 13.01 2.84
CA PHE A 130 -1.87 13.41 1.44
C PHE A 130 -1.76 14.91 1.27
N ILE A 131 -1.00 15.35 0.26
CA ILE A 131 -1.04 16.72 -0.24
C ILE A 131 -1.83 16.72 -1.55
N PRO A 132 -3.13 17.10 -1.54
CA PRO A 132 -3.98 17.10 -2.72
C PRO A 132 -3.40 17.94 -3.84
N GLY A 133 -3.48 17.43 -5.08
CA GLY A 133 -2.97 18.14 -6.26
C GLY A 133 -1.46 18.02 -6.50
N SER A 134 -0.67 17.52 -5.54
CA SER A 134 0.80 17.40 -5.68
C SER A 134 1.24 16.48 -6.83
N HIS A 135 0.42 15.50 -7.21
CA HIS A 135 0.68 14.62 -8.36
C HIS A 135 0.79 15.38 -9.70
N LYS A 136 0.20 16.59 -9.82
CA LYS A 136 0.22 17.39 -11.06
C LYS A 136 1.58 18.04 -11.34
N ILE A 137 2.49 18.03 -10.36
CA ILE A 137 3.81 18.66 -10.49
C ILE A 137 4.81 17.71 -11.19
N GLY A 138 4.47 16.42 -11.25
CA GLY A 138 5.38 15.39 -11.74
C GLY A 138 6.32 14.87 -10.65
N VAL A 139 7.47 14.36 -11.06
CA VAL A 139 8.48 13.83 -10.14
C VAL A 139 9.23 14.97 -9.45
N ILE A 140 9.33 14.89 -8.15
CA ILE A 140 10.03 15.87 -7.31
C ILE A 140 11.38 15.26 -6.89
N ASP A 141 12.42 16.11 -6.82
CA ASP A 141 13.72 15.69 -6.34
C ASP A 141 13.65 15.20 -4.88
N ALA A 142 14.38 14.14 -4.59
CA ALA A 142 14.34 13.47 -3.29
C ALA A 142 15.74 13.04 -2.86
N GLY A 143 15.99 13.05 -1.56
CA GLY A 143 17.18 12.49 -0.93
C GLY A 143 16.94 11.05 -0.49
N HIS A 144 17.95 10.19 -0.59
CA HIS A 144 17.85 8.81 -0.12
C HIS A 144 18.14 8.76 1.38
N ASP A 145 17.11 8.52 2.19
CA ASP A 145 17.23 8.33 3.64
C ASP A 145 17.43 6.84 3.97
N LEU A 146 18.60 6.52 4.50
CA LEU A 146 19.01 5.16 4.85
C LEU A 146 19.04 4.92 6.36
N SER A 147 18.74 5.93 7.18
CA SER A 147 19.08 5.89 8.60
C SER A 147 17.97 6.29 9.56
N THR A 148 16.97 7.05 9.11
CA THR A 148 15.96 7.61 10.03
C THR A 148 14.97 6.55 10.51
N THR A 149 14.62 5.58 9.65
CA THR A 149 13.70 4.49 9.98
C THR A 149 14.27 3.14 9.56
N SER A 150 13.62 2.06 9.97
CA SER A 150 13.99 0.68 9.57
C SER A 150 13.80 0.41 8.07
N TYR A 151 13.15 1.31 7.33
CA TYR A 151 12.91 1.19 5.89
C TYR A 151 13.60 2.31 5.12
N PRO A 152 14.57 2.02 4.23
CA PRO A 152 15.20 3.03 3.38
C PRO A 152 14.21 3.61 2.38
N LEU A 153 14.16 4.93 2.26
CA LEU A 153 13.17 5.63 1.44
C LEU A 153 13.77 6.87 0.74
N TRP A 154 13.31 7.15 -0.48
CA TRP A 154 13.55 8.43 -1.13
C TRP A 154 12.58 9.47 -0.56
N THR A 155 13.10 10.42 0.23
CA THR A 155 12.31 11.41 0.98
C THR A 155 12.40 12.79 0.36
N LEU A 156 11.30 13.54 0.43
CA LEU A 156 11.24 14.92 -0.04
C LEU A 156 11.82 15.87 1.00
N ASP A 157 12.40 16.95 0.50
CA ASP A 157 12.87 18.07 1.34
C ASP A 157 11.70 18.74 2.06
N ARG A 158 11.93 19.17 3.32
CA ARG A 158 10.90 19.74 4.19
C ARG A 158 10.36 21.07 3.64
N ASP A 159 11.20 21.90 3.07
CA ASP A 159 10.76 23.19 2.51
C ASP A 159 9.86 22.93 1.30
N LYS A 160 10.20 21.93 0.48
CA LYS A 160 9.34 21.52 -0.65
C LYS A 160 8.00 20.95 -0.18
N VAL A 161 7.98 20.16 0.86
CA VAL A 161 6.73 19.65 1.46
C VAL A 161 5.88 20.80 1.99
N SER A 162 6.50 21.77 2.67
CA SER A 162 5.82 22.98 3.18
C SER A 162 5.19 23.79 2.05
N GLU A 163 5.96 24.08 0.99
CA GLU A 163 5.46 24.78 -0.21
C GLU A 163 4.23 24.09 -0.82
N LEU A 164 4.28 22.75 -0.92
CA LEU A 164 3.18 21.99 -1.48
C LEU A 164 1.94 22.01 -0.57
N ALA A 165 2.14 21.89 0.74
CA ALA A 165 1.06 21.92 1.72
C ALA A 165 0.39 23.30 1.82
N GLU A 166 1.13 24.40 1.66
CA GLU A 166 0.57 25.74 1.58
C GLU A 166 -0.40 25.90 0.39
N ARG A 167 -0.12 25.23 -0.73
CA ARG A 167 -0.94 25.30 -1.94
C ARG A 167 -2.12 24.30 -1.94
N GLY A 168 -1.87 23.09 -1.48
CA GLY A 168 -2.82 21.96 -1.59
C GLY A 168 -3.51 21.57 -0.30
N GLY A 169 -3.06 22.10 0.84
CA GLY A 169 -3.44 21.62 2.15
C GLY A 169 -2.79 20.27 2.47
N CYS A 170 -3.14 19.75 3.64
CA CYS A 170 -2.78 18.40 4.06
C CYS A 170 -4.04 17.70 4.59
N VAL A 171 -4.33 16.51 4.10
CA VAL A 171 -5.53 15.74 4.49
C VAL A 171 -5.14 14.35 4.98
N ALA A 172 -5.92 13.83 5.92
CA ALA A 172 -5.77 12.49 6.46
C ALA A 172 -7.10 11.74 6.30
N PRO A 173 -7.32 10.99 5.21
CA PRO A 173 -8.52 10.18 5.07
C PRO A 173 -8.59 9.11 6.16
N THR A 174 -9.71 9.06 6.87
CA THR A 174 -10.00 8.10 7.93
C THR A 174 -11.29 7.35 7.63
N GLY A 175 -11.45 6.17 8.18
CA GLY A 175 -12.64 5.35 7.95
C GLY A 175 -12.56 3.98 8.60
N PRO A 176 -13.67 3.22 8.57
CA PRO A 176 -13.72 1.89 9.15
C PRO A 176 -12.87 0.88 8.35
N ALA A 177 -12.58 -0.25 8.98
CA ALA A 177 -12.08 -1.44 8.30
C ALA A 177 -12.94 -1.78 7.08
N GLY A 178 -12.34 -2.28 6.01
CA GLY A 178 -13.01 -2.50 4.72
C GLY A 178 -13.03 -1.26 3.80
N SER A 179 -12.60 -0.08 4.27
CA SER A 179 -12.45 1.11 3.40
C SER A 179 -11.27 0.97 2.46
N MET A 180 -11.33 1.70 1.33
CA MET A 180 -10.26 1.70 0.34
C MET A 180 -9.92 3.12 -0.10
N LEU A 181 -8.62 3.40 -0.22
CA LEU A 181 -8.08 4.57 -0.90
C LEU A 181 -7.46 4.15 -2.23
N MET A 182 -7.64 4.98 -3.25
CA MET A 182 -6.96 4.87 -4.54
C MET A 182 -6.28 6.20 -4.83
N PHE A 183 -4.97 6.17 -5.16
CA PHE A 183 -4.21 7.39 -5.40
C PHE A 183 -3.07 7.20 -6.40
N SER A 184 -2.75 8.28 -7.10
CA SER A 184 -1.67 8.31 -8.08
C SER A 184 -0.31 8.02 -7.41
N SER A 185 0.53 7.26 -8.10
CA SER A 185 1.93 7.01 -7.70
C SER A 185 2.78 8.28 -7.55
N LEU A 186 2.34 9.41 -8.14
CA LEU A 186 2.95 10.73 -8.00
C LEU A 186 2.40 11.54 -6.80
N LEU A 187 1.35 11.08 -6.12
CA LEU A 187 0.81 11.83 -4.99
C LEU A 187 1.81 11.86 -3.84
N VAL A 188 2.14 13.07 -3.38
CA VAL A 188 2.99 13.25 -2.20
C VAL A 188 2.23 12.82 -0.95
N HIS A 189 2.81 11.86 -0.23
CA HIS A 189 2.18 11.28 0.94
C HIS A 189 3.18 10.87 2.01
N ALA A 190 2.66 10.67 3.22
CA ALA A 190 3.39 10.26 4.40
C ALA A 190 2.45 9.53 5.38
N SER A 191 2.99 9.05 6.48
CA SER A 191 2.17 8.54 7.58
C SER A 191 2.92 8.73 8.91
N PRO A 192 2.36 9.42 9.92
CA PRO A 192 3.00 9.62 11.21
C PRO A 192 3.16 8.31 11.97
N ALA A 193 3.98 8.31 13.02
CA ALA A 193 4.09 7.17 13.92
C ALA A 193 2.74 6.88 14.61
N ASN A 194 2.53 5.63 15.01
CA ASN A 194 1.37 5.24 15.79
C ASN A 194 1.71 5.26 17.29
N ILE A 195 1.24 6.27 17.98
CA ILE A 195 1.36 6.43 19.45
C ILE A 195 0.07 6.05 20.18
N SER A 196 -0.94 5.57 19.47
CA SER A 196 -2.22 5.16 20.03
C SER A 196 -2.19 3.72 20.55
N PRO A 197 -3.14 3.31 21.40
CA PRO A 197 -3.29 1.93 21.85
C PRO A 197 -3.96 1.00 20.80
N PHE A 198 -4.15 1.45 19.55
CA PHE A 198 -4.85 0.72 18.51
C PHE A 198 -3.92 0.42 17.34
N ASP A 199 -3.93 -0.81 16.90
CA ASP A 199 -3.22 -1.21 15.67
C ASP A 199 -3.81 -0.52 14.43
N ARG A 200 -3.00 -0.43 13.39
CA ARG A 200 -3.44 -0.02 12.07
C ARG A 200 -2.75 -0.85 10.99
N THR A 201 -3.49 -1.71 10.33
CA THR A 201 -3.03 -2.55 9.22
C THR A 201 -3.68 -2.09 7.92
N ILE A 202 -2.87 -1.85 6.91
CA ILE A 202 -3.32 -1.48 5.56
C ILE A 202 -2.60 -2.38 4.55
N VAL A 203 -3.37 -2.94 3.62
CA VAL A 203 -2.82 -3.64 2.45
C VAL A 203 -2.65 -2.65 1.31
N TYR A 204 -1.45 -2.62 0.73
CA TYR A 204 -1.14 -1.79 -0.44
C TYR A 204 -0.92 -2.66 -1.66
N LEU A 205 -1.62 -2.32 -2.73
CA LEU A 205 -1.39 -2.83 -4.07
C LEU A 205 -0.90 -1.68 -4.94
N SER A 206 0.27 -1.81 -5.52
CA SER A 206 0.76 -0.87 -6.53
C SER A 206 0.59 -1.53 -7.89
N LEU A 207 -0.43 -1.08 -8.62
CA LEU A 207 -0.81 -1.61 -9.93
C LEU A 207 -0.24 -0.71 -11.02
N CYS A 208 0.43 -1.31 -11.99
CA CYS A 208 1.08 -0.61 -13.08
C CYS A 208 0.58 -1.14 -14.42
N HIS A 209 0.43 -0.26 -15.41
CA HIS A 209 0.09 -0.66 -16.78
C HIS A 209 1.13 -1.61 -17.34
N VAL A 210 0.71 -2.67 -18.04
CA VAL A 210 1.59 -3.75 -18.52
C VAL A 210 2.71 -3.25 -19.45
N ASP A 211 2.46 -2.22 -20.27
CA ASP A 211 3.48 -1.64 -21.15
C ASP A 211 4.48 -0.72 -20.42
N ASN A 212 4.24 -0.43 -19.13
CA ASN A 212 5.06 0.44 -18.29
C ASN A 212 5.91 -0.32 -17.26
N HIS A 213 6.28 -1.56 -17.57
CA HIS A 213 7.05 -2.38 -16.64
C HIS A 213 8.46 -1.85 -16.39
N ILE A 214 9.00 -2.19 -15.23
CA ILE A 214 10.35 -1.81 -14.80
C ILE A 214 11.43 -2.37 -15.73
N ARG A 215 12.58 -1.68 -15.80
CA ARG A 215 13.72 -2.05 -16.65
C ARG A 215 14.96 -2.43 -15.87
N ALA A 216 15.07 -1.99 -14.59
CA ALA A 216 16.13 -2.39 -13.68
C ALA A 216 15.59 -3.37 -12.63
N PHE A 217 16.40 -4.38 -12.31
CA PHE A 217 16.04 -5.48 -11.39
C PHE A 217 16.98 -5.51 -10.18
N ASN A 218 17.31 -4.31 -9.65
CA ASN A 218 18.27 -4.16 -8.54
C ASN A 218 17.63 -4.51 -7.19
N ARG A 219 16.34 -4.28 -7.02
CA ARG A 219 15.61 -4.63 -5.82
C ARG A 219 15.20 -6.12 -5.83
N LYS A 220 14.97 -6.69 -4.66
CA LYS A 220 14.45 -8.06 -4.52
C LYS A 220 13.13 -8.19 -5.28
N GLU A 221 12.90 -9.33 -5.92
CA GLU A 221 11.68 -9.57 -6.71
C GLU A 221 10.40 -9.46 -5.89
N TRP A 222 10.45 -9.86 -4.63
CA TRP A 222 9.32 -9.69 -3.72
C TRP A 222 9.07 -8.21 -3.29
N ILE A 223 10.00 -7.26 -3.58
CA ILE A 223 9.77 -5.81 -3.43
C ILE A 223 9.27 -5.20 -4.73
N ALA A 224 9.88 -5.56 -5.87
CA ALA A 224 9.55 -5.05 -7.19
C ALA A 224 9.32 -6.25 -8.13
N HIS A 225 8.04 -6.60 -8.31
CA HIS A 225 7.68 -7.82 -9.03
C HIS A 225 8.09 -7.77 -10.51
N ARG A 226 8.45 -8.93 -11.03
CA ARG A 226 8.94 -9.12 -12.41
C ARG A 226 7.98 -9.96 -13.26
N ASP A 227 6.86 -10.36 -12.71
CA ASP A 227 5.76 -10.92 -13.48
C ASP A 227 4.89 -9.78 -14.01
N PHE A 228 5.02 -9.50 -15.29
CA PHE A 228 4.28 -8.45 -15.99
C PHE A 228 3.02 -8.97 -16.68
N THR A 229 2.61 -10.19 -16.35
CA THR A 229 1.37 -10.78 -16.86
C THR A 229 0.18 -9.96 -16.37
N PRO A 230 -0.79 -9.65 -17.26
CA PRO A 230 -2.02 -8.99 -16.84
C PRO A 230 -2.74 -9.73 -15.72
N ILE A 231 -3.15 -8.99 -14.71
CA ILE A 231 -3.99 -9.57 -13.65
C ILE A 231 -5.39 -9.79 -14.19
N MET A 232 -5.83 -11.03 -14.18
CA MET A 232 -7.20 -11.39 -14.55
C MET A 232 -8.09 -11.26 -13.31
N PRO A 233 -9.10 -10.37 -13.30
CA PRO A 233 -10.00 -10.23 -12.15
C PRO A 233 -10.73 -11.53 -11.84
N LEU A 234 -10.82 -11.85 -10.56
CA LEU A 234 -11.64 -12.94 -10.04
C LEU A 234 -13.12 -12.52 -9.97
N PRO A 235 -14.07 -13.45 -9.74
CA PRO A 235 -15.44 -13.08 -9.40
C PRO A 235 -15.51 -12.21 -8.13
N ASP A 236 -16.49 -11.30 -8.03
CA ASP A 236 -16.63 -10.35 -6.91
C ASP A 236 -16.80 -11.05 -5.55
N ASN A 237 -17.37 -12.25 -5.53
CA ASN A 237 -17.51 -13.08 -4.34
C ASN A 237 -16.29 -13.99 -4.04
N CYS A 238 -15.12 -13.67 -4.56
CA CYS A 238 -13.95 -14.53 -4.44
C CYS A 238 -13.44 -14.72 -3.00
N LEU A 239 -13.82 -13.88 -2.05
CA LEU A 239 -13.48 -14.04 -0.63
C LEU A 239 -14.52 -14.86 0.16
N ASP A 240 -15.74 -15.05 -0.36
CA ASP A 240 -16.87 -15.64 0.38
C ASP A 240 -16.59 -17.06 0.92
N GLU A 241 -15.93 -17.88 0.12
CA GLU A 241 -15.58 -19.24 0.56
C GLU A 241 -14.62 -19.24 1.75
N LEU A 242 -13.68 -18.31 1.78
CA LEU A 242 -12.73 -18.17 2.90
C LEU A 242 -13.42 -17.60 4.13
N VAL A 243 -14.33 -16.65 3.96
CA VAL A 243 -15.15 -16.11 5.05
C VAL A 243 -16.01 -17.21 5.66
N ALA A 244 -16.71 -18.00 4.84
CA ALA A 244 -17.54 -19.11 5.30
C ALA A 244 -16.72 -20.21 6.02
N ALA A 245 -15.55 -20.56 5.49
CA ALA A 245 -14.67 -21.54 6.11
C ALA A 245 -14.16 -21.09 7.49
N ARG A 246 -13.84 -19.80 7.63
CA ARG A 246 -13.42 -19.21 8.90
C ARG A 246 -14.56 -19.24 9.93
N GLN A 247 -15.76 -18.77 9.55
CA GLN A 247 -16.94 -18.78 10.43
C GLN A 247 -17.34 -20.19 10.92
N ALA A 248 -17.06 -21.23 10.11
CA ALA A 248 -17.31 -22.60 10.49
C ALA A 248 -16.26 -23.17 11.47
N ALA A 249 -15.12 -22.50 11.63
CA ALA A 249 -14.02 -22.93 12.51
C ALA A 249 -14.04 -22.22 13.89
N GLU A 250 -14.82 -21.14 14.03
CA GLU A 250 -15.08 -20.41 15.29
C GLU A 250 -16.24 -21.02 16.07
#